data_250854a9b6a6d9ba0485b7d913bdf8fc
#
_entry.id   250854a9b6a6d9ba0485b7d913bdf8fc
#
_cell.length_a   1.000
_cell.length_b   1.000
_cell.length_c   1.000
_cell.angle_alpha   90.00
_cell.angle_beta   90.00
_cell.angle_gamma   90.00
#
_symmetry.space_group_name_H-M   'P 1'
#
loop_
_entity.id
_entity.type
_entity.pdbx_description
1 polymer ?
#
loop_
_entity_poly.entity_id
_entity_poly.type
_entity_poly.pdbx_seq_one_letter_code
_entity_poly.pdbx_strand_id
1 'polypeptide(L)'
;TIRKGDRVKFFSTGHEYTADEIGILKMKPEPRDEMSAGDVGYIISGIKDSSEVKVGDTITHVNNPCSKAIAGFEDVKPMVFAGIYPVDADEYDDLRISIEKLQLNDASLSFIPESSAALGFGFRCGFLGLLHMEIIQERLDREFDMDVITTVPNVSYKVYTTKGEEIDVHNPSGLPAVNYIDRIEEPYIVAQLITKAEYVGAIMNLCIDKRGTLKNQVYLTSDRVELTFEMPLSEIVFDFYDKLKSISKGYASFDYYYTSYQKADLVRLDILLNGEMVDALSTLIYRGHAYDFGRKICEKLKELIPRQQFDIAIQAAIGAKIISRETVKAVRKDVTAKCYGGDITRKRKLLEKQKKGKKRMRQIGNVEVPQQAFLAVLRLD
;
A
#
# COMPACT_ATOMS: atom_id res chain seq x y z
N THR A 1 9.04 -31.79 25.84
CA THR A 1 9.53 -32.77 24.87
C THR A 1 8.43 -33.13 23.91
N ILE A 2 8.71 -33.18 22.60
CA ILE A 2 7.82 -33.65 21.54
C ILE A 2 8.50 -34.81 20.82
N ARG A 3 7.73 -35.86 20.52
CA ARG A 3 8.20 -37.06 19.80
C ARG A 3 7.47 -37.21 18.47
N LYS A 4 8.14 -37.86 17.54
CA LYS A 4 7.46 -38.31 16.29
C LYS A 4 6.26 -39.19 16.64
N GLY A 5 5.10 -38.86 16.02
CA GLY A 5 3.82 -39.55 16.25
C GLY A 5 2.98 -38.99 17.41
N ASP A 6 3.47 -37.99 18.15
CA ASP A 6 2.68 -37.33 19.19
C ASP A 6 1.50 -36.57 18.60
N ARG A 7 0.36 -36.63 19.31
CA ARG A 7 -0.77 -35.74 19.01
C ARG A 7 -0.55 -34.39 19.66
N VAL A 8 -0.49 -33.37 18.83
CA VAL A 8 -0.26 -31.97 19.24
C VAL A 8 -1.48 -31.13 18.96
N LYS A 9 -1.64 -30.07 19.74
CA LYS A 9 -2.74 -29.10 19.61
C LYS A 9 -2.17 -27.70 19.55
N PHE A 10 -2.65 -26.90 18.60
CA PHE A 10 -2.38 -25.47 18.55
C PHE A 10 -3.27 -24.74 19.54
N PHE A 11 -2.67 -23.92 20.40
CA PHE A 11 -3.39 -23.31 21.52
C PHE A 11 -4.40 -22.25 21.08
N SER A 12 -4.07 -21.45 20.06
CA SER A 12 -4.91 -20.35 19.57
C SER A 12 -6.14 -20.84 18.80
N THR A 13 -5.96 -21.82 17.92
CA THR A 13 -7.02 -22.33 17.04
C THR A 13 -7.74 -23.54 17.62
N GLY A 14 -7.10 -24.24 18.55
CA GLY A 14 -7.62 -25.48 19.12
C GLY A 14 -7.54 -26.69 18.20
N HIS A 15 -6.98 -26.57 17.01
CA HIS A 15 -6.85 -27.65 16.04
C HIS A 15 -5.79 -28.67 16.48
N GLU A 16 -6.06 -29.93 16.21
CA GLU A 16 -5.23 -31.07 16.61
C GLU A 16 -4.63 -31.75 15.39
N TYR A 17 -3.33 -32.06 15.47
CA TYR A 17 -2.59 -32.72 14.41
C TYR A 17 -1.67 -33.80 15.00
N THR A 18 -1.15 -34.66 14.12
CA THR A 18 -0.10 -35.61 14.49
C THR A 18 1.24 -35.06 14.01
N ALA A 19 2.25 -35.12 14.85
CA ALA A 19 3.62 -34.79 14.47
C ALA A 19 4.21 -35.95 13.65
N ASP A 20 3.97 -35.93 12.32
CA ASP A 20 4.38 -37.04 11.42
C ASP A 20 5.91 -37.14 11.34
N GLU A 21 6.58 -36.00 11.34
CA GLU A 21 8.03 -35.88 11.40
C GLU A 21 8.42 -34.66 12.24
N ILE A 22 9.49 -34.81 12.99
CA ILE A 22 10.13 -33.71 13.73
C ILE A 22 11.63 -33.73 13.48
N GLY A 23 12.29 -32.59 13.63
CA GLY A 23 13.73 -32.52 13.44
C GLY A 23 14.28 -31.11 13.60
N ILE A 24 15.57 -30.98 13.38
CA ILE A 24 16.27 -29.69 13.44
C ILE A 24 16.62 -29.20 12.05
N LEU A 25 16.64 -27.86 11.88
CA LEU A 25 17.06 -27.22 10.66
C LEU A 25 18.55 -26.89 10.73
N LYS A 26 19.33 -27.57 9.89
CA LYS A 26 20.72 -27.22 9.59
C LYS A 26 20.81 -26.78 8.12
N MET A 27 21.94 -27.05 7.45
CA MET A 27 22.06 -26.87 6.00
C MET A 27 21.06 -27.74 5.23
N LYS A 28 20.65 -28.84 5.82
CA LYS A 28 19.52 -29.70 5.39
C LYS A 28 18.69 -30.06 6.62
N PRO A 29 17.37 -30.30 6.48
CA PRO A 29 16.56 -30.85 7.55
C PRO A 29 17.16 -32.16 8.06
N GLU A 30 17.35 -32.28 9.38
CA GLU A 30 17.79 -33.50 10.05
C GLU A 30 16.65 -34.03 10.90
N PRO A 31 15.96 -35.12 10.48
CA PRO A 31 14.92 -35.75 11.28
C PRO A 31 15.45 -36.27 12.64
N ARG A 32 14.63 -36.16 13.68
CA ARG A 32 14.87 -36.67 15.00
C ARG A 32 13.66 -37.41 15.56
N ASP A 33 13.87 -38.32 16.46
CA ASP A 33 12.78 -39.04 17.15
C ASP A 33 12.19 -38.20 18.29
N GLU A 34 12.98 -37.30 18.85
CA GLU A 34 12.60 -36.47 20.00
C GLU A 34 13.24 -35.08 19.91
N MET A 35 12.48 -34.04 20.30
CA MET A 35 12.95 -32.69 20.54
C MET A 35 12.67 -32.28 21.99
N SER A 36 13.63 -31.64 22.63
CA SER A 36 13.60 -31.26 24.04
C SER A 36 13.61 -29.72 24.19
N ALA A 37 13.46 -29.28 25.43
CA ALA A 37 13.54 -27.87 25.79
C ALA A 37 14.89 -27.27 25.36
N GLY A 38 14.84 -26.13 24.66
CA GLY A 38 16.00 -25.45 24.10
C GLY A 38 16.32 -25.81 22.65
N ASP A 39 15.71 -26.85 22.11
CA ASP A 39 15.87 -27.19 20.69
C ASP A 39 15.06 -26.22 19.81
N VAL A 40 15.65 -25.90 18.67
CA VAL A 40 15.01 -25.16 17.56
C VAL A 40 14.94 -26.06 16.34
N GLY A 41 13.75 -26.25 15.77
CA GLY A 41 13.59 -27.20 14.68
C GLY A 41 12.26 -27.06 13.93
N TYR A 42 11.78 -28.16 13.37
CA TYR A 42 10.55 -28.19 12.58
C TYR A 42 9.66 -29.37 13.00
N ILE A 43 8.37 -29.22 12.74
CA ILE A 43 7.34 -30.25 12.86
C ILE A 43 6.60 -30.31 11.53
N ILE A 44 6.43 -31.50 10.95
CA ILE A 44 5.58 -31.75 9.80
C ILE A 44 4.34 -32.46 10.32
N SER A 45 3.16 -31.93 10.03
CA SER A 45 1.88 -32.42 10.59
C SER A 45 0.76 -32.52 9.53
N GLY A 46 1.09 -32.56 8.24
CA GLY A 46 0.11 -32.71 7.17
C GLY A 46 -0.97 -31.61 7.12
N ILE A 47 -0.69 -30.41 7.63
CA ILE A 47 -1.59 -29.26 7.64
C ILE A 47 -1.81 -28.81 6.20
N LYS A 48 -3.07 -28.69 5.76
CA LYS A 48 -3.42 -28.33 4.38
C LYS A 48 -3.77 -26.86 4.23
N ASP A 49 -4.26 -26.25 5.28
CA ASP A 49 -4.65 -24.82 5.30
C ASP A 49 -3.72 -24.03 6.21
N SER A 50 -2.99 -23.08 5.64
CA SER A 50 -2.06 -22.23 6.38
C SER A 50 -2.75 -21.32 7.41
N SER A 51 -4.04 -21.03 7.22
CA SER A 51 -4.81 -20.19 8.15
C SER A 51 -5.05 -20.85 9.51
N GLU A 52 -4.89 -22.19 9.58
CA GLU A 52 -5.03 -22.99 10.81
C GLU A 52 -3.82 -22.83 11.74
N VAL A 53 -2.70 -22.28 11.24
CA VAL A 53 -1.44 -22.12 11.98
C VAL A 53 -1.05 -20.66 12.00
N LYS A 54 -0.91 -20.12 13.20
CA LYS A 54 -0.47 -18.74 13.41
C LYS A 54 0.98 -18.67 13.88
N VAL A 55 1.71 -17.70 13.36
CA VAL A 55 3.06 -17.39 13.86
C VAL A 55 2.97 -16.95 15.32
N GLY A 56 3.82 -17.52 16.18
CA GLY A 56 3.81 -17.23 17.61
C GLY A 56 2.83 -18.05 18.43
N ASP A 57 2.11 -19.01 17.82
CA ASP A 57 1.22 -19.90 18.57
C ASP A 57 1.98 -20.88 19.45
N THR A 58 1.34 -21.35 20.49
CA THR A 58 1.86 -22.38 21.38
C THR A 58 1.33 -23.76 20.98
N ILE A 59 2.25 -24.67 20.69
CA ILE A 59 1.94 -26.08 20.42
C ILE A 59 2.05 -26.87 21.72
N THR A 60 1.02 -27.64 22.06
CA THR A 60 0.96 -28.45 23.26
C THR A 60 0.51 -29.87 22.97
N HIS A 61 0.72 -30.80 23.90
CA HIS A 61 0.19 -32.17 23.77
C HIS A 61 -1.33 -32.20 23.97
N VAL A 62 -2.02 -33.01 23.19
CA VAL A 62 -3.48 -33.22 23.32
C VAL A 62 -3.80 -33.89 24.69
N ASN A 63 -3.02 -34.88 25.09
CA ASN A 63 -3.26 -35.66 26.31
C ASN A 63 -2.77 -34.94 27.59
N ASN A 64 -1.89 -33.96 27.46
CA ASN A 64 -1.36 -33.20 28.60
C ASN A 64 -1.18 -31.73 28.15
N PRO A 65 -2.28 -30.98 27.94
CA PRO A 65 -2.21 -29.62 27.45
C PRO A 65 -1.63 -28.68 28.51
N CYS A 66 -0.86 -27.68 28.06
CA CYS A 66 -0.43 -26.59 28.89
C CYS A 66 -1.63 -25.74 29.36
N SER A 67 -1.55 -25.16 30.52
CA SER A 67 -2.62 -24.36 31.13
C SER A 67 -2.72 -22.96 30.52
N LYS A 68 -1.65 -22.46 29.92
CA LYS A 68 -1.55 -21.12 29.33
C LYS A 68 -0.64 -21.16 28.11
N ALA A 69 -0.97 -20.34 27.10
CA ALA A 69 -0.03 -20.05 26.01
C ALA A 69 1.21 -19.34 26.52
N ILE A 70 2.33 -19.48 25.81
CA ILE A 70 3.54 -18.70 26.09
C ILE A 70 3.23 -17.22 25.79
N ALA A 71 3.44 -16.36 26.79
CA ALA A 71 3.19 -14.92 26.64
C ALA A 71 4.25 -14.25 25.76
N GLY A 72 3.86 -13.15 25.11
CA GLY A 72 4.78 -12.31 24.32
C GLY A 72 4.62 -12.45 22.81
N PHE A 73 3.73 -13.32 22.34
CA PHE A 73 3.35 -13.41 20.93
C PHE A 73 1.98 -12.78 20.73
N GLU A 74 1.92 -11.83 19.83
CA GLU A 74 0.68 -11.14 19.44
C GLU A 74 0.38 -11.41 17.97
N ASP A 75 -0.90 -11.44 17.60
CA ASP A 75 -1.31 -11.50 16.20
C ASP A 75 -0.80 -10.25 15.49
N VAL A 76 0.01 -10.45 14.49
CA VAL A 76 0.52 -9.35 13.65
C VAL A 76 -0.58 -8.90 12.71
N LYS A 77 -1.06 -7.68 12.91
CA LYS A 77 -2.11 -7.09 12.09
C LYS A 77 -1.50 -6.29 10.94
N PRO A 78 -2.02 -6.45 9.72
CA PRO A 78 -1.62 -5.59 8.61
C PRO A 78 -1.93 -4.12 8.94
N MET A 79 -1.00 -3.24 8.59
CA MET A 79 -1.11 -1.80 8.84
C MET A 79 -1.24 -1.00 7.54
N VAL A 80 -0.76 -1.57 6.43
CA VAL A 80 -0.77 -0.95 5.10
C VAL A 80 -1.54 -1.86 4.15
N PHE A 81 -2.42 -1.28 3.36
CA PHE A 81 -3.26 -2.00 2.40
C PHE A 81 -3.07 -1.44 1.00
N ALA A 82 -2.88 -2.33 0.03
CA ALA A 82 -2.83 -1.98 -1.38
C ALA A 82 -3.55 -3.03 -2.23
N GLY A 83 -4.10 -2.62 -3.36
CA GLY A 83 -4.61 -3.54 -4.37
C GLY A 83 -3.47 -4.07 -5.21
N ILE A 84 -3.42 -5.36 -5.46
CA ILE A 84 -2.52 -6.02 -6.41
C ILE A 84 -3.36 -6.58 -7.55
N TYR A 85 -3.04 -6.18 -8.76
CA TYR A 85 -3.76 -6.57 -9.98
C TYR A 85 -2.77 -7.16 -10.98
N PRO A 86 -3.13 -8.22 -11.71
CA PRO A 86 -2.28 -8.71 -12.78
C PRO A 86 -2.27 -7.70 -13.94
N VAL A 87 -1.16 -7.64 -14.68
CA VAL A 87 -1.07 -6.81 -15.90
C VAL A 87 -2.00 -7.37 -16.98
N ASP A 88 -2.04 -8.69 -17.14
CA ASP A 88 -2.96 -9.38 -18.01
C ASP A 88 -4.14 -9.93 -17.20
N ALA A 89 -5.36 -9.60 -17.61
CA ALA A 89 -6.57 -10.02 -16.90
C ALA A 89 -6.76 -11.55 -16.86
N ASP A 90 -6.20 -12.27 -17.84
CA ASP A 90 -6.27 -13.73 -17.90
C ASP A 90 -5.42 -14.40 -16.82
N GLU A 91 -4.46 -13.70 -16.21
CA GLU A 91 -3.56 -14.18 -15.15
C GLU A 91 -4.14 -14.07 -13.72
N TYR A 92 -5.42 -13.70 -13.56
CA TYR A 92 -6.04 -13.53 -12.24
C TYR A 92 -5.95 -14.78 -11.35
N ASP A 93 -6.23 -15.96 -11.92
CA ASP A 93 -6.16 -17.22 -11.16
C ASP A 93 -4.73 -17.61 -10.80
N ASP A 94 -3.75 -17.33 -11.68
CA ASP A 94 -2.34 -17.56 -11.41
C ASP A 94 -1.81 -16.62 -10.33
N LEU A 95 -2.24 -15.36 -10.33
CA LEU A 95 -1.95 -14.40 -9.27
C LEU A 95 -2.50 -14.88 -7.92
N ARG A 96 -3.74 -15.38 -7.88
CA ARG A 96 -4.34 -15.94 -6.66
C ARG A 96 -3.49 -17.07 -6.09
N ILE A 97 -3.13 -18.04 -6.94
CA ILE A 97 -2.31 -19.20 -6.55
C ILE A 97 -0.94 -18.75 -6.05
N SER A 98 -0.35 -17.73 -6.67
CA SER A 98 0.95 -17.19 -6.30
C SER A 98 0.89 -16.51 -4.92
N ILE A 99 -0.15 -15.72 -4.66
CA ILE A 99 -0.35 -15.07 -3.33
C ILE A 99 -0.62 -16.12 -2.25
N GLU A 100 -1.44 -17.15 -2.53
CA GLU A 100 -1.68 -18.27 -1.61
C GLU A 100 -0.38 -18.98 -1.24
N LYS A 101 0.50 -19.24 -2.21
CA LYS A 101 1.81 -19.86 -1.98
C LYS A 101 2.75 -18.94 -1.16
N LEU A 102 2.73 -17.63 -1.41
CA LEU A 102 3.49 -16.67 -0.61
C LEU A 102 3.01 -16.66 0.85
N GLN A 103 1.70 -16.73 1.07
CA GLN A 103 1.10 -16.75 2.41
C GLN A 103 1.53 -17.98 3.23
N LEU A 104 1.86 -19.11 2.60
CA LEU A 104 2.41 -20.27 3.28
C LEU A 104 3.73 -19.96 4.03
N ASN A 105 4.52 -19.03 3.51
CA ASN A 105 5.80 -18.62 4.08
C ASN A 105 5.72 -17.29 4.83
N ASP A 106 4.61 -16.56 4.68
CA ASP A 106 4.40 -15.24 5.26
C ASP A 106 2.98 -15.11 5.80
N ALA A 107 2.79 -15.55 7.03
CA ALA A 107 1.51 -15.52 7.73
C ALA A 107 0.99 -14.09 8.02
N SER A 108 1.82 -13.06 7.82
CA SER A 108 1.42 -11.66 7.98
C SER A 108 0.75 -11.08 6.74
N LEU A 109 0.92 -11.73 5.58
CA LEU A 109 0.24 -11.35 4.35
C LEU A 109 -1.22 -11.77 4.41
N SER A 110 -2.13 -10.80 4.31
CA SER A 110 -3.56 -11.05 4.17
C SER A 110 -4.03 -10.57 2.80
N PHE A 111 -5.03 -11.23 2.23
CA PHE A 111 -5.62 -10.80 0.97
C PHE A 111 -7.10 -11.17 0.86
N ILE A 112 -7.85 -10.33 0.16
CA ILE A 112 -9.25 -10.55 -0.20
C ILE A 112 -9.46 -10.18 -1.66
N PRO A 113 -10.35 -10.85 -2.40
CA PRO A 113 -10.70 -10.46 -3.75
C PRO A 113 -11.19 -9.00 -3.82
N GLU A 114 -10.76 -8.29 -4.84
CA GLU A 114 -11.19 -6.92 -5.12
C GLU A 114 -11.37 -6.73 -6.62
N SER A 115 -12.20 -5.76 -6.99
CA SER A 115 -12.36 -5.32 -8.37
C SER A 115 -12.18 -3.81 -8.48
N SER A 116 -11.50 -3.38 -9.53
CA SER A 116 -11.32 -1.98 -9.90
C SER A 116 -11.94 -1.73 -11.26
N ALA A 117 -12.63 -0.61 -11.42
CA ALA A 117 -13.17 -0.22 -12.71
C ALA A 117 -12.08 0.04 -13.75
N ALA A 118 -10.88 0.46 -13.31
CA ALA A 118 -9.73 0.75 -14.17
C ALA A 118 -8.84 -0.46 -14.43
N LEU A 119 -8.67 -1.38 -13.45
CA LEU A 119 -7.68 -2.46 -13.46
C LEU A 119 -8.30 -3.86 -13.56
N GLY A 120 -9.64 -3.99 -13.47
CA GLY A 120 -10.33 -5.27 -13.48
C GLY A 120 -10.29 -6.00 -12.13
N PHE A 121 -10.14 -7.33 -12.18
CA PHE A 121 -10.10 -8.18 -10.98
C PHE A 121 -8.69 -8.29 -10.41
N GLY A 122 -8.58 -8.25 -9.09
CA GLY A 122 -7.33 -8.37 -8.34
C GLY A 122 -7.59 -8.69 -6.88
N PHE A 123 -6.64 -8.33 -6.02
CA PHE A 123 -6.69 -8.62 -4.60
C PHE A 123 -6.32 -7.39 -3.79
N ARG A 124 -7.12 -7.08 -2.75
CA ARG A 124 -6.72 -6.16 -1.69
C ARG A 124 -5.84 -6.92 -0.72
N CYS A 125 -4.56 -6.56 -0.69
CA CYS A 125 -3.57 -7.17 0.19
C CYS A 125 -3.27 -6.28 1.39
N GLY A 126 -3.08 -6.90 2.55
CA GLY A 126 -2.63 -6.25 3.77
C GLY A 126 -1.19 -6.61 4.08
N PHE A 127 -0.39 -5.60 4.43
CA PHE A 127 1.04 -5.68 4.66
C PHE A 127 1.41 -5.08 6.01
N LEU A 128 2.53 -5.48 6.58
CA LEU A 128 3.09 -4.90 7.81
C LEU A 128 3.55 -3.45 7.61
N GLY A 129 3.96 -3.10 6.40
CA GLY A 129 4.46 -1.80 6.02
C GLY A 129 4.86 -1.77 4.55
N LEU A 130 5.41 -0.63 4.11
CA LEU A 130 5.80 -0.43 2.71
C LEU A 130 6.89 -1.41 2.25
N LEU A 131 7.93 -1.63 3.06
CA LEU A 131 8.99 -2.57 2.73
C LEU A 131 8.47 -4.01 2.55
N HIS A 132 7.52 -4.44 3.38
CA HIS A 132 6.88 -5.74 3.23
C HIS A 132 6.13 -5.82 1.88
N MET A 133 5.40 -4.77 1.50
CA MET A 133 4.72 -4.69 0.20
C MET A 133 5.71 -4.79 -0.97
N GLU A 134 6.83 -4.08 -0.92
CA GLU A 134 7.88 -4.13 -1.94
C GLU A 134 8.50 -5.54 -2.06
N ILE A 135 8.75 -6.20 -0.93
CA ILE A 135 9.26 -7.57 -0.89
C ILE A 135 8.27 -8.54 -1.54
N ILE A 136 6.98 -8.43 -1.23
CA ILE A 136 5.94 -9.29 -1.84
C ILE A 136 5.86 -9.06 -3.35
N GLN A 137 5.92 -7.80 -3.82
CA GLN A 137 5.95 -7.49 -5.25
C GLN A 137 7.15 -8.12 -5.94
N GLU A 138 8.36 -7.94 -5.38
CA GLU A 138 9.59 -8.51 -5.92
C GLU A 138 9.57 -10.04 -5.94
N ARG A 139 8.93 -10.68 -4.95
CA ARG A 139 8.75 -12.12 -4.91
C ARG A 139 7.75 -12.62 -5.94
N LEU A 140 6.65 -11.90 -6.19
CA LEU A 140 5.70 -12.20 -7.25
C LEU A 140 6.38 -12.19 -8.62
N ASP A 141 7.18 -11.17 -8.90
CA ASP A 141 7.98 -11.07 -10.11
C ASP A 141 9.02 -12.21 -10.22
N ARG A 142 9.91 -12.38 -9.23
CA ARG A 142 11.06 -13.29 -9.32
C ARG A 142 10.74 -14.76 -9.13
N GLU A 143 9.82 -15.10 -8.22
CA GLU A 143 9.52 -16.49 -7.87
C GLU A 143 8.39 -17.07 -8.73
N PHE A 144 7.48 -16.23 -9.23
CA PHE A 144 6.27 -16.65 -9.93
C PHE A 144 6.14 -16.09 -11.36
N ASP A 145 7.10 -15.24 -11.80
CA ASP A 145 7.08 -14.58 -13.13
C ASP A 145 5.77 -13.81 -13.37
N MET A 146 5.27 -13.14 -12.30
CA MET A 146 4.00 -12.44 -12.27
C MET A 146 4.21 -10.92 -12.29
N ASP A 147 3.91 -10.29 -13.43
CA ASP A 147 3.86 -8.84 -13.55
C ASP A 147 2.58 -8.28 -12.90
N VAL A 148 2.75 -7.42 -11.89
CA VAL A 148 1.60 -6.87 -11.15
C VAL A 148 1.58 -5.35 -11.11
N ILE A 149 0.37 -4.81 -11.09
CA ILE A 149 0.11 -3.39 -10.82
C ILE A 149 -0.33 -3.25 -9.37
N THR A 150 0.37 -2.40 -8.62
CA THR A 150 0.01 -2.09 -7.23
C THR A 150 -0.63 -0.71 -7.16
N THR A 151 -1.77 -0.63 -6.48
CA THR A 151 -2.42 0.66 -6.22
C THR A 151 -1.69 1.44 -5.12
N VAL A 152 -2.06 2.70 -4.96
CA VAL A 152 -1.55 3.55 -3.87
C VAL A 152 -1.82 2.87 -2.52
N PRO A 153 -0.78 2.65 -1.68
CA PRO A 153 -0.97 2.06 -0.38
C PRO A 153 -1.74 3.01 0.55
N ASN A 154 -2.64 2.43 1.33
CA ASN A 154 -3.45 3.15 2.30
C ASN A 154 -3.36 2.44 3.65
N VAL A 155 -3.59 3.20 4.72
CA VAL A 155 -3.80 2.63 6.06
C VAL A 155 -5.26 2.24 6.25
N SER A 156 -5.57 1.50 7.33
CA SER A 156 -6.94 1.27 7.73
C SER A 156 -7.50 2.52 8.41
N TYR A 157 -8.62 3.03 7.94
CA TYR A 157 -9.34 4.15 8.55
C TYR A 157 -10.62 3.67 9.22
N LYS A 158 -11.00 4.30 10.33
CA LYS A 158 -12.29 4.10 10.97
C LYS A 158 -13.21 5.25 10.61
N VAL A 159 -14.33 4.92 10.00
CA VAL A 159 -15.36 5.90 9.59
C VAL A 159 -16.58 5.70 10.45
N TYR A 160 -16.96 6.75 11.16
CA TYR A 160 -18.19 6.79 11.93
C TYR A 160 -19.27 7.48 11.12
N THR A 161 -20.37 6.78 10.92
CA THR A 161 -21.51 7.34 10.18
C THR A 161 -22.39 8.20 11.06
N THR A 162 -23.20 9.08 10.45
CA THR A 162 -24.23 9.88 11.15
C THR A 162 -25.30 9.01 11.82
N LYS A 163 -25.37 7.70 11.49
CA LYS A 163 -26.25 6.73 12.13
C LYS A 163 -25.61 6.02 13.33
N GLY A 164 -24.32 6.30 13.63
CA GLY A 164 -23.57 5.68 14.72
C GLY A 164 -22.92 4.35 14.37
N GLU A 165 -22.86 3.97 13.09
CA GLU A 165 -22.17 2.77 12.63
C GLU A 165 -20.68 3.04 12.49
N GLU A 166 -19.81 2.09 12.91
CA GLU A 166 -18.36 2.11 12.69
C GLU A 166 -18.05 1.22 11.50
N ILE A 167 -17.30 1.75 10.53
CA ILE A 167 -16.92 1.07 9.30
C ILE A 167 -15.40 1.16 9.16
N ASP A 168 -14.72 0.02 9.01
CA ASP A 168 -13.31 -0.03 8.63
C ASP A 168 -13.15 0.15 7.13
N VAL A 169 -12.40 1.18 6.73
CA VAL A 169 -12.17 1.53 5.32
C VAL A 169 -10.69 1.34 4.99
N HIS A 170 -10.41 0.33 4.18
CA HIS A 170 -9.06 0.04 3.67
C HIS A 170 -8.85 0.52 2.23
N ASN A 171 -9.94 0.83 1.53
CA ASN A 171 -9.94 1.33 0.16
C ASN A 171 -10.69 2.66 0.10
N PRO A 172 -10.10 3.74 -0.46
CA PRO A 172 -10.77 5.03 -0.61
C PRO A 172 -12.11 4.95 -1.36
N SER A 173 -12.26 3.99 -2.29
CA SER A 173 -13.52 3.77 -3.02
C SER A 173 -14.66 3.27 -2.14
N GLY A 174 -14.34 2.63 -1.00
CA GLY A 174 -15.31 2.18 0.01
C GLY A 174 -15.78 3.27 0.95
N LEU A 175 -15.28 4.51 0.82
CA LEU A 175 -15.69 5.60 1.69
C LEU A 175 -17.16 5.97 1.43
N PRO A 176 -18.03 6.02 2.47
CA PRO A 176 -19.39 6.49 2.33
C PRO A 176 -19.47 7.92 1.77
N ALA A 177 -20.61 8.30 1.22
CA ALA A 177 -20.80 9.68 0.79
C ALA A 177 -20.66 10.65 1.97
N VAL A 178 -20.03 11.80 1.73
CA VAL A 178 -19.65 12.78 2.77
C VAL A 178 -20.81 13.14 3.72
N ASN A 179 -22.04 13.19 3.22
CA ASN A 179 -23.24 13.51 4.00
C ASN A 179 -23.59 12.45 5.07
N TYR A 180 -23.04 11.24 4.95
CA TYR A 180 -23.26 10.14 5.90
C TYR A 180 -22.10 9.96 6.88
N ILE A 181 -21.05 10.76 6.76
CA ILE A 181 -19.86 10.69 7.61
C ILE A 181 -19.99 11.71 8.75
N ASP A 182 -19.91 11.25 10.00
CA ASP A 182 -19.78 12.09 11.19
C ASP A 182 -18.31 12.47 11.41
N ARG A 183 -17.44 11.46 11.46
CA ARG A 183 -15.99 11.64 11.60
C ARG A 183 -15.21 10.50 10.98
N ILE A 184 -13.96 10.79 10.64
CA ILE A 184 -12.97 9.80 10.22
C ILE A 184 -11.85 9.81 11.26
N GLU A 185 -11.41 8.62 11.63
CA GLU A 185 -10.25 8.42 12.49
C GLU A 185 -9.16 7.66 11.74
N GLU A 186 -7.91 8.08 11.93
CA GLU A 186 -6.73 7.46 11.35
C GLU A 186 -5.83 6.84 12.42
N PRO A 187 -5.05 5.79 12.11
CA PRO A 187 -4.15 5.17 13.06
C PRO A 187 -2.96 6.10 13.35
N TYR A 188 -2.67 6.27 14.64
CA TYR A 188 -1.52 7.00 15.15
C TYR A 188 -0.47 6.04 15.70
N ILE A 189 0.76 6.45 15.57
CA ILE A 189 1.95 5.73 16.05
C ILE A 189 2.76 6.61 16.98
N VAL A 190 3.54 5.97 17.82
CA VAL A 190 4.70 6.60 18.46
C VAL A 190 5.94 6.19 17.68
N ALA A 191 6.59 7.17 17.10
CA ALA A 191 7.81 7.05 16.33
C ALA A 191 9.02 7.39 17.18
N GLN A 192 10.00 6.49 17.24
CA GLN A 192 11.28 6.66 17.94
C GLN A 192 12.38 6.81 16.90
N LEU A 193 13.08 7.93 16.93
CA LEU A 193 14.16 8.25 16.00
C LEU A 193 15.45 8.48 16.80
N ILE A 194 16.49 7.71 16.51
CA ILE A 194 17.81 7.93 17.09
C ILE A 194 18.72 8.50 16.00
N THR A 195 19.34 9.65 16.24
CA THR A 195 20.15 10.32 15.26
C THR A 195 21.32 11.09 15.91
N LYS A 196 22.22 11.61 15.09
CA LYS A 196 23.24 12.54 15.56
C LYS A 196 22.65 13.94 15.84
N ALA A 197 23.22 14.65 16.81
CA ALA A 197 22.77 15.97 17.21
C ALA A 197 22.69 16.98 16.04
N GLU A 198 23.59 16.90 15.06
CA GLU A 198 23.60 17.76 13.87
C GLU A 198 22.38 17.65 12.96
N TYR A 199 21.67 16.50 12.96
CA TYR A 199 20.49 16.27 12.12
C TYR A 199 19.17 16.51 12.84
N VAL A 200 19.18 16.74 14.15
CA VAL A 200 17.96 16.89 14.97
C VAL A 200 17.00 17.94 14.39
N GLY A 201 17.50 19.13 14.05
CA GLY A 201 16.64 20.20 13.53
C GLY A 201 15.95 19.84 12.23
N ALA A 202 16.67 19.22 11.29
CA ALA A 202 16.10 18.81 10.00
C ALA A 202 15.08 17.68 10.15
N ILE A 203 15.34 16.71 11.04
CA ILE A 203 14.42 15.62 11.34
C ILE A 203 13.17 16.12 12.07
N MET A 204 13.33 17.07 13.02
CA MET A 204 12.18 17.69 13.68
C MET A 204 11.25 18.37 12.67
N ASN A 205 11.81 19.16 11.74
CA ASN A 205 11.02 19.78 10.68
C ASN A 205 10.29 18.75 9.82
N LEU A 206 10.99 17.67 9.39
CA LEU A 206 10.36 16.58 8.65
C LEU A 206 9.17 15.97 9.40
N CYS A 207 9.34 15.67 10.69
CA CYS A 207 8.26 15.09 11.50
C CYS A 207 7.09 16.07 11.70
N ILE A 208 7.35 17.36 11.88
CA ILE A 208 6.32 18.39 12.02
C ILE A 208 5.56 18.56 10.70
N ASP A 209 6.24 18.60 9.57
CA ASP A 209 5.61 18.65 8.24
C ASP A 209 4.71 17.43 7.97
N LYS A 210 5.03 16.30 8.59
CA LYS A 210 4.25 15.06 8.58
C LYS A 210 3.25 14.98 9.76
N ARG A 211 2.79 16.10 10.27
CA ARG A 211 1.80 16.22 11.35
C ARG A 211 2.22 15.57 12.67
N GLY A 212 3.52 15.34 12.85
CA GLY A 212 4.07 14.78 14.08
C GLY A 212 4.10 15.78 15.23
N THR A 213 3.79 15.31 16.42
CA THR A 213 3.90 16.06 17.68
C THR A 213 5.05 15.51 18.50
N LEU A 214 6.05 16.34 18.82
CA LEU A 214 7.16 15.92 19.66
C LEU A 214 6.67 15.64 21.09
N LYS A 215 6.91 14.43 21.57
CA LYS A 215 6.58 14.00 22.94
C LYS A 215 7.79 14.07 23.86
N ASN A 216 8.95 13.66 23.36
CA ASN A 216 10.17 13.62 24.17
C ASN A 216 11.43 13.78 23.31
N GLN A 217 12.47 14.33 23.93
CA GLN A 217 13.81 14.43 23.35
C GLN A 217 14.83 14.08 24.44
N VAL A 218 15.66 13.08 24.21
CA VAL A 218 16.66 12.60 25.16
C VAL A 218 18.02 12.54 24.49
N TYR A 219 19.03 13.12 25.14
CA TYR A 219 20.42 12.95 24.73
C TYR A 219 20.96 11.66 25.31
N LEU A 220 21.16 10.65 24.46
CA LEU A 220 21.73 9.36 24.87
C LEU A 220 23.23 9.48 25.13
N THR A 221 23.90 10.30 24.32
CA THR A 221 25.31 10.69 24.47
C THR A 221 25.46 12.14 24.04
N SER A 222 26.68 12.70 24.14
CA SER A 222 26.97 14.07 23.65
C SER A 222 26.66 14.26 22.17
N ASP A 223 26.63 13.20 21.34
CA ASP A 223 26.47 13.23 19.88
C ASP A 223 25.20 12.53 19.41
N ARG A 224 24.51 11.75 20.26
CA ARG A 224 23.32 10.98 19.88
C ARG A 224 22.09 11.43 20.66
N VAL A 225 21.00 11.66 19.90
CA VAL A 225 19.72 12.12 20.43
C VAL A 225 18.64 11.14 20.02
N GLU A 226 17.78 10.81 20.95
CA GLU A 226 16.51 10.11 20.71
C GLU A 226 15.38 11.15 20.69
N LEU A 227 14.58 11.09 19.63
CA LEU A 227 13.37 11.89 19.46
C LEU A 227 12.17 10.95 19.46
N THR A 228 11.17 11.27 20.26
CA THR A 228 9.90 10.54 20.29
C THR A 228 8.79 11.42 19.78
N PHE A 229 8.16 11.01 18.68
CA PHE A 229 7.03 11.72 18.07
C PHE A 229 5.78 10.86 18.12
N GLU A 230 4.63 11.50 18.32
CA GLU A 230 3.33 10.92 18.01
C GLU A 230 2.88 11.48 16.66
N MET A 231 2.55 10.60 15.71
CA MET A 231 2.22 11.01 14.35
C MET A 231 1.30 10.01 13.64
N PRO A 232 0.56 10.45 12.61
CA PRO A 232 -0.29 9.55 11.84
C PRO A 232 0.53 8.54 11.04
N LEU A 233 0.11 7.28 11.04
CA LEU A 233 0.75 6.24 10.26
C LEU A 233 0.70 6.54 8.75
N SER A 234 -0.38 7.14 8.28
CA SER A 234 -0.56 7.51 6.87
C SER A 234 0.54 8.41 6.31
N GLU A 235 1.16 9.24 7.16
CA GLU A 235 2.20 10.18 6.74
C GLU A 235 3.59 9.53 6.57
N ILE A 236 3.79 8.33 7.12
CA ILE A 236 5.07 7.61 6.99
C ILE A 236 5.08 6.58 5.87
N VAL A 237 3.90 6.20 5.37
CA VAL A 237 3.74 5.12 4.38
C VAL A 237 4.36 5.44 3.02
N PHE A 238 4.51 6.71 2.66
CA PHE A 238 4.99 7.10 1.33
C PHE A 238 6.50 7.40 1.32
N ASP A 239 6.88 8.61 1.54
CA ASP A 239 8.22 9.17 1.28
C ASP A 239 9.05 9.43 2.54
N PHE A 240 8.49 9.15 3.72
CA PHE A 240 9.10 9.52 4.99
C PHE A 240 10.48 8.88 5.19
N TYR A 241 10.59 7.57 4.89
CA TYR A 241 11.83 6.82 5.10
C TYR A 241 12.95 7.33 4.20
N ASP A 242 12.67 7.58 2.92
CA ASP A 242 13.64 8.09 1.95
C ASP A 242 14.10 9.49 2.32
N LYS A 243 13.17 10.36 2.73
CA LYS A 243 13.50 11.69 3.25
C LYS A 243 14.33 11.65 4.52
N LEU A 244 13.94 10.79 5.48
CA LEU A 244 14.68 10.60 6.72
C LEU A 244 16.12 10.15 6.45
N LYS A 245 16.29 9.15 5.57
CA LYS A 245 17.60 8.63 5.16
C LYS A 245 18.43 9.69 4.46
N SER A 246 17.84 10.44 3.55
CA SER A 246 18.50 11.53 2.82
C SER A 246 18.96 12.65 3.76
N ILE A 247 18.09 13.16 4.62
CA ILE A 247 18.37 14.27 5.55
C ILE A 247 19.45 13.86 6.57
N SER A 248 19.39 12.65 7.07
CA SER A 248 20.33 12.13 8.08
C SER A 248 21.59 11.52 7.50
N LYS A 249 21.73 11.49 6.16
CA LYS A 249 22.81 10.76 5.45
C LYS A 249 22.96 9.31 5.91
N GLY A 250 21.84 8.67 6.27
CA GLY A 250 21.80 7.30 6.76
C GLY A 250 22.14 7.14 8.25
N TYR A 251 22.32 8.22 9.01
CA TYR A 251 22.64 8.15 10.46
C TYR A 251 21.42 8.17 11.38
N ALA A 252 20.20 8.20 10.85
CA ALA A 252 19.00 8.06 11.65
C ALA A 252 18.49 6.61 11.61
N SER A 253 18.20 6.05 12.79
CA SER A 253 17.35 4.88 12.93
C SER A 253 15.92 5.31 13.21
N PHE A 254 14.96 4.52 12.76
CA PHE A 254 13.54 4.77 12.93
C PHE A 254 12.84 3.47 13.32
N ASP A 255 12.11 3.54 14.40
CA ASP A 255 11.21 2.50 14.86
C ASP A 255 9.90 3.10 15.28
N TYR A 256 8.81 2.33 15.23
CA TYR A 256 7.50 2.81 15.64
C TYR A 256 6.60 1.68 16.14
N TYR A 257 5.65 2.05 16.97
CA TYR A 257 4.58 1.17 17.40
C TYR A 257 3.23 1.88 17.36
N TYR A 258 2.21 1.11 17.05
CA TYR A 258 0.83 1.58 16.98
C TYR A 258 0.32 1.95 18.40
N THR A 259 -0.48 3.03 18.48
CA THR A 259 -1.07 3.46 19.76
C THR A 259 -2.58 3.47 19.73
N SER A 260 -3.20 4.29 18.90
CA SER A 260 -4.64 4.51 18.90
C SER A 260 -5.12 5.06 17.57
N TYR A 261 -6.43 5.05 17.36
CA TYR A 261 -7.08 5.84 16.32
C TYR A 261 -7.38 7.25 16.85
N GLN A 262 -7.15 8.27 16.03
CA GLN A 262 -7.45 9.67 16.36
C GLN A 262 -8.20 10.34 15.21
N LYS A 263 -9.14 11.23 15.58
CA LYS A 263 -9.92 12.00 14.62
C LYS A 263 -9.03 12.88 13.75
N ALA A 264 -9.26 12.84 12.43
CA ALA A 264 -8.54 13.65 11.45
C ALA A 264 -9.47 14.24 10.40
N ASP A 265 -9.09 15.42 9.87
CA ASP A 265 -9.79 16.06 8.76
C ASP A 265 -9.27 15.49 7.43
N LEU A 266 -9.76 14.31 7.10
CA LEU A 266 -9.39 13.58 5.90
C LEU A 266 -10.40 13.81 4.78
N VAL A 267 -9.90 13.85 3.56
CA VAL A 267 -10.71 13.96 2.34
C VAL A 267 -10.29 12.90 1.34
N ARG A 268 -11.26 12.41 0.55
CA ARG A 268 -10.94 11.58 -0.59
C ARG A 268 -10.49 12.47 -1.75
N LEU A 269 -9.29 12.23 -2.21
CA LEU A 269 -8.70 12.84 -3.40
C LEU A 269 -8.85 11.86 -4.56
N ASP A 270 -9.62 12.25 -5.56
CA ASP A 270 -9.86 11.48 -6.77
C ASP A 270 -9.06 12.04 -7.94
N ILE A 271 -8.50 11.15 -8.75
CA ILE A 271 -7.82 11.50 -10.01
C ILE A 271 -8.75 11.17 -11.17
N LEU A 272 -9.01 12.17 -12.01
CA LEU A 272 -9.85 12.02 -13.19
C LEU A 272 -9.02 12.18 -14.46
N LEU A 273 -9.21 11.27 -15.40
CA LEU A 273 -8.66 11.35 -16.75
C LEU A 273 -9.82 11.60 -17.73
N ASN A 274 -9.79 12.74 -18.40
CA ASN A 274 -10.88 13.20 -19.28
C ASN A 274 -12.27 13.28 -18.62
N GLY A 275 -12.30 13.40 -17.28
CA GLY A 275 -13.54 13.46 -16.50
C GLY A 275 -13.98 12.10 -15.94
N GLU A 276 -13.31 11.01 -16.29
CA GLU A 276 -13.54 9.68 -15.74
C GLU A 276 -12.60 9.43 -14.54
N MET A 277 -13.13 8.96 -13.44
CA MET A 277 -12.37 8.67 -12.22
C MET A 277 -11.54 7.40 -12.40
N VAL A 278 -10.27 7.46 -11.99
CA VAL A 278 -9.38 6.31 -11.89
C VAL A 278 -9.30 5.91 -10.43
N ASP A 279 -10.10 4.94 -10.04
CA ASP A 279 -10.24 4.47 -8.64
C ASP A 279 -8.93 3.99 -8.03
N ALA A 280 -8.06 3.35 -8.81
CA ALA A 280 -6.75 2.87 -8.39
C ALA A 280 -5.77 4.00 -7.98
N LEU A 281 -6.04 5.25 -8.39
CA LEU A 281 -5.25 6.43 -8.03
C LEU A 281 -5.93 7.29 -6.94
N SER A 282 -7.12 6.90 -6.48
CA SER A 282 -7.80 7.59 -5.38
C SER A 282 -7.10 7.32 -4.06
N THR A 283 -7.01 8.34 -3.20
CA THR A 283 -6.41 8.23 -1.87
C THR A 283 -7.16 9.05 -0.83
N LEU A 284 -7.08 8.62 0.44
CA LEU A 284 -7.49 9.44 1.59
C LEU A 284 -6.29 10.25 2.07
N ILE A 285 -6.46 11.56 2.16
CA ILE A 285 -5.38 12.48 2.51
C ILE A 285 -5.88 13.56 3.46
N TYR A 286 -4.98 14.05 4.31
CA TYR A 286 -5.25 15.22 5.14
C TYR A 286 -5.61 16.43 4.27
N ARG A 287 -6.71 17.12 4.59
CA ARG A 287 -7.24 18.24 3.78
C ARG A 287 -6.19 19.33 3.51
N GLY A 288 -5.33 19.63 4.51
CA GLY A 288 -4.29 20.63 4.38
C GLY A 288 -3.25 20.30 3.32
N HIS A 289 -2.97 19.02 3.07
CA HIS A 289 -1.99 18.56 2.09
C HIS A 289 -2.59 18.23 0.71
N ALA A 290 -3.92 18.19 0.60
CA ALA A 290 -4.62 17.68 -0.59
C ALA A 290 -4.31 18.49 -1.86
N TYR A 291 -4.16 19.81 -1.75
CA TYR A 291 -3.87 20.66 -2.91
C TYR A 291 -2.46 20.39 -3.48
N ASP A 292 -1.45 20.42 -2.62
CA ASP A 292 -0.05 20.25 -3.06
C ASP A 292 0.20 18.83 -3.57
N PHE A 293 -0.37 17.84 -2.90
CA PHE A 293 -0.30 16.46 -3.32
C PHE A 293 -1.02 16.23 -4.66
N GLY A 294 -2.25 16.75 -4.81
CA GLY A 294 -3.01 16.64 -6.06
C GLY A 294 -2.33 17.33 -7.24
N ARG A 295 -1.64 18.47 -6.99
CA ARG A 295 -0.85 19.16 -8.01
C ARG A 295 0.34 18.32 -8.46
N LYS A 296 1.13 17.82 -7.52
CA LYS A 296 2.30 16.97 -7.81
C LYS A 296 1.91 15.72 -8.59
N ILE A 297 0.82 15.03 -8.20
CA ILE A 297 0.30 13.87 -8.95
C ILE A 297 -0.06 14.27 -10.39
N CYS A 298 -0.81 15.34 -10.59
CA CYS A 298 -1.20 15.79 -11.93
C CYS A 298 0.03 16.12 -12.79
N GLU A 299 1.04 16.78 -12.25
CA GLU A 299 2.30 17.08 -12.92
C GLU A 299 3.05 15.80 -13.30
N LYS A 300 3.16 14.86 -12.38
CA LYS A 300 3.85 13.58 -12.61
C LYS A 300 3.13 12.70 -13.64
N LEU A 301 1.82 12.58 -13.55
CA LEU A 301 1.01 11.85 -14.53
C LEU A 301 1.10 12.47 -15.93
N LYS A 302 1.20 13.79 -16.04
CA LYS A 302 1.41 14.48 -17.33
C LYS A 302 2.73 14.11 -18.00
N GLU A 303 3.78 13.85 -17.22
CA GLU A 303 5.08 13.40 -17.73
C GLU A 303 5.04 11.97 -18.23
N LEU A 304 4.31 11.11 -17.54
CA LEU A 304 4.31 9.65 -17.75
C LEU A 304 3.26 9.20 -18.78
N ILE A 305 2.09 9.86 -18.84
CA ILE A 305 1.06 9.48 -19.78
C ILE A 305 1.49 9.90 -21.20
N PRO A 306 1.60 8.94 -22.14
CA PRO A 306 2.04 9.24 -23.49
C PRO A 306 1.02 10.11 -24.24
N ARG A 307 1.52 10.97 -25.12
CA ARG A 307 0.66 11.79 -25.98
C ARG A 307 -0.15 10.91 -26.92
N GLN A 308 -1.45 11.10 -26.90
CA GLN A 308 -2.40 10.42 -27.79
C GLN A 308 -2.92 11.34 -28.89
N GLN A 309 -3.83 10.84 -29.72
CA GLN A 309 -4.43 11.61 -30.83
C GLN A 309 -5.38 12.73 -30.35
N PHE A 310 -5.70 12.77 -29.06
CA PHE A 310 -6.56 13.75 -28.40
C PHE A 310 -5.89 14.30 -27.12
N ASP A 311 -6.36 15.44 -26.66
CA ASP A 311 -5.88 16.04 -25.43
C ASP A 311 -6.43 15.25 -24.22
N ILE A 312 -5.56 14.88 -23.28
CA ILE A 312 -5.94 14.20 -22.04
C ILE A 312 -5.94 15.23 -20.93
N ALA A 313 -7.09 15.47 -20.31
CA ALA A 313 -7.20 16.29 -19.11
C ALA A 313 -6.97 15.40 -17.88
N ILE A 314 -5.96 15.74 -17.10
CA ILE A 314 -5.65 15.11 -15.81
C ILE A 314 -6.14 16.07 -14.74
N GLN A 315 -6.99 15.62 -13.83
CA GLN A 315 -7.61 16.47 -12.82
C GLN A 315 -7.55 15.78 -11.47
N ALA A 316 -7.19 16.53 -10.43
CA ALA A 316 -7.34 16.12 -9.05
C ALA A 316 -8.58 16.80 -8.46
N ALA A 317 -9.45 16.04 -7.81
CA ALA A 317 -10.72 16.53 -7.28
C ALA A 317 -11.00 16.04 -5.87
N ILE A 318 -11.69 16.86 -5.10
CA ILE A 318 -12.27 16.50 -3.79
C ILE A 318 -13.79 16.58 -3.96
N GLY A 319 -14.45 15.42 -4.04
CA GLY A 319 -15.85 15.36 -4.40
C GLY A 319 -16.10 15.98 -5.79
N ALA A 320 -16.97 16.97 -5.89
CA ALA A 320 -17.25 17.67 -7.14
C ALA A 320 -16.26 18.80 -7.48
N LYS A 321 -15.39 19.17 -6.54
CA LYS A 321 -14.47 20.32 -6.70
C LYS A 321 -13.14 19.88 -7.27
N ILE A 322 -12.80 20.34 -8.48
CA ILE A 322 -11.47 20.18 -9.06
C ILE A 322 -10.53 21.16 -8.36
N ILE A 323 -9.43 20.65 -7.80
CA ILE A 323 -8.42 21.41 -7.08
C ILE A 323 -7.13 21.62 -7.90
N SER A 324 -6.83 20.71 -8.82
CA SER A 324 -5.68 20.82 -9.72
C SER A 324 -6.03 20.26 -11.10
N ARG A 325 -5.40 20.79 -12.14
CA ARG A 325 -5.60 20.33 -13.51
C ARG A 325 -4.35 20.51 -14.35
N GLU A 326 -3.99 19.44 -15.05
CA GLU A 326 -2.96 19.40 -16.06
C GLU A 326 -3.52 18.85 -17.39
N THR A 327 -2.78 19.03 -18.48
CA THR A 327 -3.22 18.54 -19.79
C THR A 327 -2.07 18.00 -20.59
N VAL A 328 -2.15 16.73 -20.99
CA VAL A 328 -1.28 16.13 -22.01
C VAL A 328 -1.81 16.51 -23.39
N LYS A 329 -1.03 17.30 -24.13
CA LYS A 329 -1.44 17.77 -25.44
C LYS A 329 -1.41 16.64 -26.46
N ALA A 330 -2.42 16.59 -27.34
CA ALA A 330 -2.47 15.64 -28.44
C ALA A 330 -1.26 15.74 -29.38
N VAL A 331 -0.91 14.63 -30.00
CA VAL A 331 -0.01 14.62 -31.15
C VAL A 331 -0.64 15.45 -32.26
N ARG A 332 0.04 16.49 -32.71
CA ARG A 332 -0.43 17.36 -33.80
C ARG A 332 0.21 16.91 -35.12
N LYS A 333 -0.61 16.49 -36.08
CA LYS A 333 -0.23 16.44 -37.47
C LYS A 333 -0.41 17.82 -38.04
N ASP A 334 0.62 18.38 -38.67
CA ASP A 334 0.46 19.66 -39.40
C ASP A 334 -0.37 19.44 -40.67
N VAL A 335 -1.67 19.67 -40.53
CA VAL A 335 -2.63 19.52 -41.67
C VAL A 335 -2.56 20.69 -42.65
N THR A 336 -1.83 21.76 -42.28
CA THR A 336 -1.68 22.96 -43.10
C THR A 336 -0.35 23.01 -43.86
N ALA A 337 0.58 22.09 -43.62
CA ALA A 337 1.91 22.05 -44.23
C ALA A 337 1.89 22.04 -45.77
N LYS A 338 0.85 21.42 -46.35
CA LYS A 338 0.67 21.35 -47.83
C LYS A 338 -0.18 22.50 -48.40
N CYS A 339 -0.57 23.47 -47.57
CA CYS A 339 -1.34 24.63 -48.06
C CYS A 339 -0.37 25.75 -48.47
N TYR A 340 0.06 25.71 -49.73
CA TYR A 340 0.84 26.78 -50.34
C TYR A 340 -0.09 27.96 -50.68
N GLY A 341 0.32 29.21 -50.31
CA GLY A 341 -0.40 30.42 -50.59
C GLY A 341 -1.39 30.84 -49.49
N GLY A 342 -1.88 32.07 -49.59
CA GLY A 342 -2.63 32.75 -48.52
C GLY A 342 -4.09 32.36 -48.34
N ASP A 343 -4.54 31.17 -48.74
CA ASP A 343 -5.93 30.72 -48.52
C ASP A 343 -6.23 30.45 -47.04
N ILE A 344 -6.53 31.52 -46.33
CA ILE A 344 -6.88 31.52 -44.91
C ILE A 344 -8.14 30.68 -44.66
N THR A 345 -9.10 30.69 -45.57
CA THR A 345 -10.37 29.97 -45.45
C THR A 345 -10.15 28.45 -45.48
N ARG A 346 -9.32 27.97 -46.38
CA ARG A 346 -8.95 26.54 -46.48
C ARG A 346 -8.16 26.07 -45.24
N LYS A 347 -7.19 26.86 -44.76
CA LYS A 347 -6.44 26.57 -43.51
C LYS A 347 -7.39 26.47 -42.33
N ARG A 348 -8.33 27.40 -42.17
CA ARG A 348 -9.32 27.40 -41.09
C ARG A 348 -10.24 26.18 -41.16
N LYS A 349 -10.77 25.81 -42.33
CA LYS A 349 -11.59 24.59 -42.49
C LYS A 349 -10.84 23.31 -42.14
N LEU A 350 -9.55 23.18 -42.50
CA LEU A 350 -8.72 22.03 -42.16
C LEU A 350 -8.50 21.94 -40.67
N LEU A 351 -8.20 23.05 -39.99
CA LEU A 351 -8.02 23.10 -38.52
C LEU A 351 -9.33 22.79 -37.80
N GLU A 352 -10.48 23.30 -38.27
CA GLU A 352 -11.79 22.98 -37.70
C GLU A 352 -12.15 21.49 -37.87
N LYS A 353 -11.85 20.89 -39.04
CA LYS A 353 -12.03 19.45 -39.28
C LYS A 353 -11.15 18.62 -38.37
N GLN A 354 -9.90 19.03 -38.16
CA GLN A 354 -8.99 18.38 -37.21
C GLN A 354 -9.52 18.48 -35.78
N LYS A 355 -10.00 19.62 -35.34
CA LYS A 355 -10.59 19.85 -34.01
C LYS A 355 -11.83 18.97 -33.79
N LYS A 356 -12.73 18.87 -34.76
CA LYS A 356 -13.90 17.99 -34.71
C LYS A 356 -13.50 16.52 -34.66
N GLY A 357 -12.52 16.09 -35.45
CA GLY A 357 -11.98 14.73 -35.41
C GLY A 357 -11.39 14.36 -34.04
N LYS A 358 -10.59 15.24 -33.45
CA LYS A 358 -10.04 15.04 -32.09
C LYS A 358 -11.12 14.96 -31.01
N LYS A 359 -12.17 15.82 -31.11
CA LYS A 359 -13.29 15.75 -30.16
C LYS A 359 -14.04 14.42 -30.26
N ARG A 360 -14.22 13.87 -31.48
CA ARG A 360 -14.86 12.58 -31.71
C ARG A 360 -13.98 11.42 -31.17
N MET A 361 -12.67 11.45 -31.41
CA MET A 361 -11.72 10.45 -30.90
C MET A 361 -11.70 10.43 -29.38
N ARG A 362 -11.74 11.59 -28.72
CA ARG A 362 -11.82 11.69 -27.25
C ARG A 362 -13.10 11.04 -26.67
N GLN A 363 -14.21 11.02 -27.41
CA GLN A 363 -15.46 10.40 -26.97
C GLN A 363 -15.44 8.87 -27.09
N ILE A 364 -14.54 8.31 -27.90
CA ILE A 364 -14.48 6.88 -28.22
C ILE A 364 -13.25 6.22 -27.58
N GLY A 365 -12.19 6.98 -27.31
CA GLY A 365 -10.91 6.45 -26.85
C GLY A 365 -10.82 6.41 -25.33
N ASN A 366 -10.55 5.24 -24.76
CA ASN A 366 -10.09 5.10 -23.37
C ASN A 366 -8.65 5.62 -23.27
N VAL A 367 -8.33 6.23 -22.13
CA VAL A 367 -6.96 6.67 -21.84
C VAL A 367 -6.20 5.48 -21.30
N GLU A 368 -5.19 5.01 -22.01
CA GLU A 368 -4.25 4.01 -21.49
C GLU A 368 -3.35 4.67 -20.44
N VAL A 369 -3.41 4.17 -19.23
CA VAL A 369 -2.56 4.57 -18.12
C VAL A 369 -1.42 3.56 -18.01
N PRO A 370 -0.16 3.94 -18.27
CA PRO A 370 0.96 3.00 -18.17
C PRO A 370 1.17 2.59 -16.70
N GLN A 371 1.63 1.36 -16.49
CA GLN A 371 1.95 0.81 -15.17
C GLN A 371 2.85 1.74 -14.34
N GLN A 372 3.83 2.37 -15.00
CA GLN A 372 4.73 3.34 -14.37
C GLN A 372 4.00 4.53 -13.74
N ALA A 373 2.81 4.89 -14.22
CA ALA A 373 2.03 5.99 -13.66
C ALA A 373 1.47 5.64 -12.27
N PHE A 374 1.11 4.39 -12.02
CA PHE A 374 0.66 3.93 -10.70
C PHE A 374 1.84 3.90 -9.71
N LEU A 375 2.99 3.40 -10.15
CA LEU A 375 4.20 3.37 -9.32
C LEU A 375 4.75 4.78 -9.01
N ALA A 376 4.61 5.72 -9.94
CA ALA A 376 5.13 7.08 -9.77
C ALA A 376 4.36 7.90 -8.72
N VAL A 377 3.09 7.57 -8.48
CA VAL A 377 2.30 8.17 -7.40
C VAL A 377 2.86 7.77 -6.02
N LEU A 378 3.54 6.62 -5.94
CA LEU A 378 4.23 6.16 -4.72
C LEU A 378 5.52 6.93 -4.42
N ARG A 379 6.10 7.59 -5.42
CA ARG A 379 7.40 8.30 -5.35
C ARG A 379 7.23 9.75 -5.79
N LEU A 380 6.38 10.48 -5.08
CA LEU A 380 6.24 11.93 -5.28
C LEU A 380 7.34 12.64 -4.48
N ASP A 381 8.35 13.11 -5.17
CA ASP A 381 9.43 13.93 -4.61
C ASP A 381 8.92 15.31 -4.14
#